data_6b65bed592fb43961892d42e11676b2f
#
_entry.id   6b65bed592fb43961892d42e11676b2f
#
_cell.length_a   1.000
_cell.length_b   1.000
_cell.length_c   1.000
_cell.angle_alpha   90.00
_cell.angle_beta   90.00
_cell.angle_gamma   90.00
#
_symmetry.space_group_name_H-M   'P 1'
#
loop_
_entity.id
_entity.type
_entity.pdbx_description
1 polymer ?
#
loop_
_entity_poly.entity_id
_entity_poly.type
_entity_poly.pdbx_seq_one_letter_code
_entity_poly.pdbx_strand_id
1 'polypeptide(L)'
;MRKPFFKAVVAGMASVAMIAGMSACGRSANNADSDSDAVKTIDSSKATGDLTIWAMGNEGDLLGDFVKGFEKENPDVKVKVTAIPWSSAHDKLQTAIAAGNGPDLAQMGTTWMADFSNSFSTVPDNLDMSDFSDGSRAAGQVDGKQLGVPWYIDTRVLYYRTDIAGMAGWNKAPKTWNELKRMAKDMQKVDGVKYGMSLNSSGTDAFLGTLPFSYSAGASLTNEEQTKWTFEDTGIKKGLNFTTSLYKDGVANVNADVSSGADIANFVSGDTPMMLQGPTAVSQINELGGDGFESKYATVVLPSMDESSGPATSFVGGCDLVTFKDSKNKQSAWKFIQWASKPEVQAEWYKKSSDLPASQKAW
;
A
#
# COMPACT_ATOMS: atom_id res chain seq x y z
N MET A 1 -14.59 45.21 -54.54
CA MET A 1 -13.77 46.27 -55.14
C MET A 1 -12.48 46.40 -54.36
N ARG A 2 -11.38 46.26 -55.13
CA ARG A 2 -9.99 46.75 -54.85
C ARG A 2 -9.17 46.10 -53.74
N LYS A 3 -8.33 45.12 -54.12
CA LYS A 3 -6.90 45.06 -53.75
C LYS A 3 -6.18 46.34 -54.24
N PRO A 4 -4.99 46.74 -53.80
CA PRO A 4 -3.74 45.96 -54.01
C PRO A 4 -2.53 46.24 -53.08
N PHE A 5 -1.50 45.43 -53.25
CA PHE A 5 -0.08 45.59 -53.57
C PHE A 5 0.94 45.78 -52.44
N PHE A 6 1.80 44.76 -52.30
CA PHE A 6 3.24 44.64 -52.53
C PHE A 6 4.14 45.79 -52.06
N LYS A 7 5.16 45.44 -51.24
CA LYS A 7 6.56 45.65 -51.63
C LYS A 7 7.52 44.79 -50.79
N ALA A 8 8.23 43.93 -51.49
CA ALA A 8 9.43 43.25 -51.05
C ALA A 8 10.61 44.21 -51.08
N VAL A 9 11.55 44.06 -50.13
CA VAL A 9 12.91 44.53 -50.27
C VAL A 9 13.84 43.41 -49.85
N VAL A 10 14.66 43.00 -50.81
CA VAL A 10 15.77 42.07 -50.75
C VAL A 10 17.06 42.88 -50.55
N ALA A 11 17.90 42.44 -49.62
CA ALA A 11 19.38 42.59 -49.60
C ALA A 11 19.87 42.03 -48.27
N GLY A 12 20.86 41.20 -48.12
CA GLY A 12 21.95 40.76 -48.95
C GLY A 12 22.90 39.98 -48.02
N MET A 13 23.57 39.02 -48.55
CA MET A 13 24.50 38.05 -47.99
C MET A 13 25.54 38.62 -47.02
N ALA A 14 25.80 37.88 -45.92
CA ALA A 14 27.17 37.66 -45.44
C ALA A 14 27.27 36.28 -44.78
N SER A 15 27.82 35.35 -45.50
CA SER A 15 28.21 34.00 -45.04
C SER A 15 29.42 34.12 -44.13
N VAL A 16 29.34 33.67 -42.87
CA VAL A 16 30.52 33.24 -42.13
C VAL A 16 30.19 31.87 -41.55
N ALA A 17 30.85 30.89 -42.11
CA ALA A 17 30.88 29.52 -41.60
C ALA A 17 31.59 29.50 -40.25
N MET A 18 30.87 29.15 -39.17
CA MET A 18 31.46 28.59 -37.97
C MET A 18 30.92 27.15 -37.83
N ILE A 19 31.66 26.23 -38.40
CA ILE A 19 31.64 24.83 -38.06
C ILE A 19 32.38 24.70 -36.72
N ALA A 20 31.64 24.63 -35.61
CA ALA A 20 32.18 24.19 -34.34
C ALA A 20 31.20 23.20 -33.76
N GLY A 21 31.50 21.92 -33.93
CA GLY A 21 31.29 20.83 -33.05
C GLY A 21 29.94 20.75 -32.27
N MET A 22 28.84 20.41 -32.92
CA MET A 22 27.79 19.66 -32.21
C MET A 22 28.31 18.24 -32.00
N SER A 23 29.06 18.05 -30.90
CA SER A 23 29.16 16.74 -30.28
C SER A 23 27.76 16.41 -29.83
N ALA A 24 27.02 15.73 -30.69
CA ALA A 24 25.86 14.93 -30.25
C ALA A 24 26.42 13.93 -29.23
N CYS A 25 26.32 14.25 -27.96
CA CYS A 25 26.32 13.22 -26.93
C CYS A 25 25.14 12.33 -27.25
N GLY A 26 25.35 11.38 -28.13
CA GLY A 26 24.53 10.19 -28.21
C GLY A 26 24.53 9.60 -26.81
N ARG A 27 23.37 9.64 -26.18
CA ARG A 27 23.09 8.89 -24.98
C ARG A 27 23.21 7.44 -25.42
N SER A 28 24.43 6.88 -25.29
CA SER A 28 24.64 5.46 -25.36
C SER A 28 23.70 4.86 -24.32
N ALA A 29 22.74 4.09 -24.78
CA ALA A 29 22.02 3.17 -23.95
C ALA A 29 23.02 2.08 -23.49
N ASN A 30 23.96 2.47 -22.65
CA ASN A 30 24.63 1.55 -21.76
C ASN A 30 23.70 1.43 -20.54
N ASN A 31 22.89 0.42 -20.54
CA ASN A 31 22.32 -0.20 -19.35
C ASN A 31 23.47 -0.72 -18.49
N ALA A 32 24.18 0.20 -17.84
CA ALA A 32 24.94 -0.07 -16.65
C ALA A 32 24.10 0.49 -15.51
N ASP A 33 23.17 -0.33 -15.02
CA ASP A 33 22.41 -0.13 -13.82
C ASP A 33 23.35 -0.37 -12.62
N SER A 34 24.40 0.48 -12.52
CA SER A 34 25.30 0.50 -11.40
C SER A 34 24.84 1.61 -10.48
N ASP A 35 24.10 1.25 -9.42
CA ASP A 35 24.06 2.06 -8.21
C ASP A 35 25.47 2.07 -7.64
N SER A 36 26.35 2.92 -8.24
CA SER A 36 27.78 2.99 -7.90
C SER A 36 27.99 3.40 -6.44
N ASP A 37 26.96 3.99 -5.82
CA ASP A 37 26.93 4.46 -4.45
C ASP A 37 26.04 3.60 -3.54
N ALA A 38 25.67 2.39 -3.97
CA ALA A 38 24.89 1.46 -3.15
C ALA A 38 25.66 1.11 -1.88
N VAL A 39 24.96 1.12 -0.76
CA VAL A 39 25.47 0.59 0.50
C VAL A 39 25.46 -0.94 0.42
N LYS A 40 26.60 -1.54 0.17
CA LYS A 40 26.75 -3.00 0.14
C LYS A 40 26.69 -3.62 1.53
N THR A 41 27.14 -2.87 2.52
CA THR A 41 27.23 -3.34 3.91
C THR A 41 26.86 -2.21 4.86
N ILE A 42 25.95 -2.46 5.77
CA ILE A 42 25.63 -1.57 6.87
C ILE A 42 26.80 -1.63 7.85
N ASP A 43 27.44 -0.49 8.10
CA ASP A 43 28.54 -0.42 9.05
C ASP A 43 28.06 -0.42 10.51
N SER A 44 28.95 -0.68 11.46
CA SER A 44 28.64 -0.76 12.88
C SER A 44 28.57 0.58 13.61
N SER A 45 28.80 1.71 12.90
CA SER A 45 28.69 3.03 13.51
C SER A 45 27.24 3.40 13.83
N LYS A 46 27.02 4.38 14.69
CA LYS A 46 25.66 4.91 14.89
C LYS A 46 25.19 5.70 13.68
N ALA A 47 23.86 5.77 13.49
CA ALA A 47 23.26 6.62 12.49
C ALA A 47 23.51 8.10 12.86
N THR A 48 23.68 8.94 11.84
CA THR A 48 23.94 10.38 11.98
C THR A 48 23.21 11.17 10.92
N GLY A 49 23.06 12.48 11.13
CA GLY A 49 22.50 13.43 10.15
C GLY A 49 20.98 13.51 10.19
N ASP A 50 20.44 14.25 9.22
CA ASP A 50 18.99 14.47 9.08
C ASP A 50 18.39 13.41 8.14
N LEU A 51 17.58 12.51 8.68
CA LEU A 51 16.95 11.42 7.94
C LEU A 51 15.48 11.76 7.65
N THR A 52 15.08 11.71 6.40
CA THR A 52 13.70 11.95 5.97
C THR A 52 12.98 10.65 5.63
N ILE A 53 11.81 10.46 6.25
CA ILE A 53 10.95 9.28 6.04
C ILE A 53 9.58 9.73 5.53
N TRP A 54 9.10 9.11 4.47
CA TRP A 54 7.70 9.23 4.07
C TRP A 54 6.95 7.96 4.43
N ALA A 55 5.84 8.14 5.17
CA ALA A 55 4.95 7.05 5.53
C ALA A 55 3.49 7.44 5.25
N MET A 56 2.66 6.45 4.95
CA MET A 56 1.30 6.66 4.47
C MET A 56 0.28 6.36 5.56
N GLY A 57 -0.87 7.06 5.45
CA GLY A 57 -2.03 6.79 6.30
C GLY A 57 -1.75 6.89 7.80
N ASN A 58 -2.38 6.02 8.56
CA ASN A 58 -2.25 5.94 10.01
C ASN A 58 -0.80 5.70 10.48
N GLU A 59 -0.04 4.91 9.72
CA GLU A 59 1.37 4.64 10.00
C GLU A 59 2.19 5.92 9.94
N GLY A 60 1.90 6.80 8.97
CA GLY A 60 2.55 8.10 8.86
C GLY A 60 2.30 9.00 10.07
N ASP A 61 1.09 8.97 10.61
CA ASP A 61 0.71 9.76 11.78
C ASP A 61 1.38 9.23 13.06
N LEU A 62 1.50 7.92 13.20
CA LEU A 62 2.06 7.26 14.38
C LEU A 62 3.60 7.20 14.39
N LEU A 63 4.22 7.14 13.22
CA LEU A 63 5.66 6.91 13.07
C LEU A 63 6.50 8.05 13.66
N GLY A 64 5.99 9.30 13.62
CA GLY A 64 6.70 10.47 14.16
C GLY A 64 7.07 10.37 15.62
N ASP A 65 6.24 9.72 16.44
CA ASP A 65 6.57 9.42 17.83
C ASP A 65 7.41 8.15 17.97
N PHE A 66 7.18 7.17 17.11
CA PHE A 66 7.85 5.88 17.18
C PHE A 66 9.35 5.97 16.89
N VAL A 67 9.75 6.83 15.95
CA VAL A 67 11.17 7.03 15.59
C VAL A 67 12.02 7.57 16.73
N LYS A 68 11.43 8.12 17.79
CA LYS A 68 12.15 8.56 18.98
C LYS A 68 12.93 7.43 19.67
N GLY A 69 12.47 6.18 19.51
CA GLY A 69 13.21 4.99 19.94
C GLY A 69 14.54 4.84 19.21
N PHE A 70 14.53 5.03 17.89
CA PHE A 70 15.73 5.01 17.06
C PHE A 70 16.66 6.18 17.37
N GLU A 71 16.15 7.40 17.52
CA GLU A 71 16.93 8.59 17.87
C GLU A 71 17.62 8.45 19.26
N LYS A 72 16.95 7.81 20.21
CA LYS A 72 17.54 7.52 21.53
C LYS A 72 18.74 6.58 21.44
N GLU A 73 18.70 5.59 20.54
CA GLU A 73 19.82 4.70 20.26
C GLU A 73 20.91 5.40 19.42
N ASN A 74 20.55 6.43 18.66
CA ASN A 74 21.40 7.15 17.71
C ASN A 74 21.29 8.67 17.93
N PRO A 75 21.94 9.23 18.97
CA PRO A 75 21.70 10.62 19.39
C PRO A 75 22.13 11.69 18.36
N ASP A 76 22.95 11.32 17.39
CA ASP A 76 23.45 12.23 16.35
C ASP A 76 22.59 12.19 15.06
N VAL A 77 21.46 11.46 15.08
CA VAL A 77 20.47 11.47 13.98
C VAL A 77 19.23 12.26 14.38
N LYS A 78 18.65 12.95 13.41
CA LYS A 78 17.31 13.53 13.52
C LYS A 78 16.42 12.93 12.44
N VAL A 79 15.27 12.42 12.83
CA VAL A 79 14.33 11.80 11.91
C VAL A 79 13.13 12.70 11.69
N LYS A 80 12.90 13.08 10.44
CA LYS A 80 11.71 13.82 10.01
C LYS A 80 10.77 12.91 9.26
N VAL A 81 9.64 12.60 9.88
CA VAL A 81 8.56 11.84 9.23
C VAL A 81 7.60 12.80 8.51
N THR A 82 7.17 12.44 7.32
CA THR A 82 6.10 13.11 6.58
C THR A 82 4.99 12.10 6.36
N ALA A 83 3.85 12.33 7.00
CA ALA A 83 2.64 11.57 6.78
C ALA A 83 1.98 11.97 5.44
N ILE A 84 1.55 11.00 4.65
CA ILE A 84 0.93 11.21 3.34
C ILE A 84 -0.34 10.36 3.27
N PRO A 85 -1.49 10.96 2.91
CA PRO A 85 -2.71 10.17 2.66
C PRO A 85 -2.49 9.14 1.56
N TRP A 86 -2.92 7.89 1.76
CA TRP A 86 -2.81 6.82 0.77
C TRP A 86 -3.35 7.22 -0.61
N SER A 87 -4.47 7.94 -0.65
CA SER A 87 -5.15 8.38 -1.88
C SER A 87 -4.29 9.30 -2.77
N SER A 88 -3.25 9.93 -2.24
CA SER A 88 -2.36 10.85 -2.97
C SER A 88 -0.89 10.39 -2.96
N ALA A 89 -0.58 9.30 -2.26
CA ALA A 89 0.81 8.91 -2.00
C ALA A 89 1.54 8.47 -3.27
N HIS A 90 0.89 7.69 -4.13
CA HIS A 90 1.49 7.20 -5.38
C HIS A 90 1.92 8.38 -6.29
N ASP A 91 1.01 9.32 -6.57
CA ASP A 91 1.29 10.47 -7.43
C ASP A 91 2.35 11.40 -6.82
N LYS A 92 2.32 11.56 -5.49
CA LYS A 92 3.30 12.37 -4.77
C LYS A 92 4.70 11.75 -4.83
N LEU A 93 4.82 10.43 -4.66
CA LEU A 93 6.07 9.69 -4.82
C LEU A 93 6.59 9.81 -6.25
N GLN A 94 5.74 9.56 -7.25
CA GLN A 94 6.11 9.67 -8.66
C GLN A 94 6.66 11.06 -9.00
N THR A 95 5.98 12.11 -8.53
CA THR A 95 6.40 13.51 -8.77
C THR A 95 7.73 13.81 -8.08
N ALA A 96 7.90 13.41 -6.82
CA ALA A 96 9.12 13.68 -6.05
C ALA A 96 10.33 12.92 -6.61
N ILE A 97 10.15 11.66 -6.98
CA ILE A 97 11.19 10.84 -7.62
C ILE A 97 11.63 11.48 -8.95
N ALA A 98 10.66 11.86 -9.81
CA ALA A 98 10.96 12.49 -11.09
C ALA A 98 11.71 13.83 -10.94
N ALA A 99 11.47 14.55 -9.85
CA ALA A 99 12.13 15.81 -9.53
C ALA A 99 13.48 15.64 -8.77
N GLY A 100 13.89 14.42 -8.42
CA GLY A 100 15.07 14.17 -7.59
C GLY A 100 14.95 14.68 -6.15
N ASN A 101 13.71 14.82 -5.64
CA ASN A 101 13.38 15.36 -4.32
C ASN A 101 12.65 14.32 -3.44
N GLY A 102 12.92 13.04 -3.66
CA GLY A 102 12.40 11.96 -2.82
C GLY A 102 12.95 12.00 -1.40
N PRO A 103 12.34 11.27 -0.45
CA PRO A 103 12.88 11.09 0.90
C PRO A 103 14.11 10.19 0.89
N ASP A 104 14.79 10.06 2.03
CA ASP A 104 15.90 9.10 2.18
C ASP A 104 15.36 7.66 2.19
N LEU A 105 14.22 7.44 2.86
CA LEU A 105 13.50 6.18 2.84
C LEU A 105 11.99 6.39 2.89
N ALA A 106 11.24 5.39 2.46
CA ALA A 106 9.78 5.42 2.53
C ALA A 106 9.19 4.05 2.87
N GLN A 107 8.01 4.08 3.49
CA GLN A 107 7.06 2.98 3.43
C GLN A 107 6.64 2.79 1.98
N MET A 108 6.55 1.55 1.52
CA MET A 108 6.18 1.23 0.15
C MET A 108 5.20 0.07 0.13
N GLY A 109 4.01 0.33 -0.40
CA GLY A 109 3.05 -0.74 -0.64
C GLY A 109 3.63 -1.79 -1.57
N THR A 110 3.49 -3.06 -1.22
CA THR A 110 4.06 -4.17 -2.02
C THR A 110 3.55 -4.17 -3.47
N THR A 111 2.35 -3.65 -3.71
CA THR A 111 1.78 -3.50 -5.07
C THR A 111 2.44 -2.42 -5.91
N TRP A 112 3.19 -1.50 -5.30
CA TRP A 112 3.86 -0.38 -5.97
C TRP A 112 5.36 -0.60 -6.18
N MET A 113 5.90 -1.70 -5.66
CA MET A 113 7.34 -1.98 -5.74
C MET A 113 7.88 -1.94 -7.16
N ALA A 114 7.14 -2.51 -8.12
CA ALA A 114 7.56 -2.52 -9.53
C ALA A 114 7.57 -1.12 -10.16
N ASP A 115 6.59 -0.26 -9.82
CA ASP A 115 6.43 1.07 -10.40
C ASP A 115 7.63 1.98 -10.12
N PHE A 116 8.21 1.84 -8.93
CA PHE A 116 9.32 2.69 -8.45
C PHE A 116 10.66 1.97 -8.34
N SER A 117 10.75 0.72 -8.76
CA SER A 117 11.92 -0.16 -8.58
C SER A 117 13.23 0.47 -9.06
N ASN A 118 13.20 1.21 -10.16
CA ASN A 118 14.38 1.90 -10.71
C ASN A 118 14.97 2.97 -9.78
N SER A 119 14.20 3.43 -8.80
CA SER A 119 14.60 4.49 -7.86
C SER A 119 15.09 3.94 -6.53
N PHE A 120 14.95 2.63 -6.27
CA PHE A 120 15.31 2.01 -5.00
C PHE A 120 16.73 1.45 -5.01
N SER A 121 17.44 1.62 -3.90
CA SER A 121 18.71 0.95 -3.63
C SER A 121 18.46 -0.51 -3.29
N THR A 122 19.39 -1.37 -3.70
CA THR A 122 19.38 -2.79 -3.34
C THR A 122 19.65 -2.96 -1.83
N VAL A 123 18.96 -3.90 -1.21
CA VAL A 123 19.15 -4.25 0.20
C VAL A 123 20.60 -4.69 0.44
N PRO A 124 21.29 -4.18 1.48
CA PRO A 124 22.65 -4.56 1.81
C PRO A 124 22.82 -6.06 2.15
N ASP A 125 23.93 -6.63 1.75
CA ASP A 125 24.22 -8.08 1.89
C ASP A 125 24.21 -8.58 3.35
N ASN A 126 24.47 -7.69 4.31
CA ASN A 126 24.53 -8.03 5.74
C ASN A 126 23.24 -7.70 6.52
N LEU A 127 22.17 -7.31 5.85
CA LEU A 127 20.85 -7.21 6.48
C LEU A 127 20.24 -8.62 6.58
N ASP A 128 20.05 -9.11 7.79
CA ASP A 128 19.43 -10.42 8.01
C ASP A 128 17.94 -10.41 7.68
N MET A 129 17.56 -11.14 6.64
CA MET A 129 16.20 -11.30 6.16
C MET A 129 15.59 -12.66 6.54
N SER A 130 16.30 -13.49 7.30
CA SER A 130 15.93 -14.89 7.58
C SER A 130 14.69 -15.03 8.45
N ASP A 131 14.33 -13.97 9.19
CA ASP A 131 13.15 -13.94 10.07
C ASP A 131 11.83 -13.61 9.34
N PHE A 132 11.92 -13.23 8.08
CA PHE A 132 10.74 -12.96 7.25
C PHE A 132 10.34 -14.18 6.44
N SER A 133 9.02 -14.35 6.21
CA SER A 133 8.52 -15.43 5.35
C SER A 133 9.00 -15.27 3.89
N ASP A 134 9.06 -16.38 3.16
CA ASP A 134 9.42 -16.34 1.72
C ASP A 134 8.49 -15.43 0.93
N GLY A 135 7.18 -15.46 1.22
CA GLY A 135 6.19 -14.61 0.57
C GLY A 135 6.41 -13.11 0.84
N SER A 136 6.70 -12.73 2.08
CA SER A 136 6.98 -11.33 2.43
C SER A 136 8.27 -10.85 1.77
N ARG A 137 9.33 -11.67 1.75
CA ARG A 137 10.57 -11.33 1.07
C ARG A 137 10.39 -11.18 -0.45
N ALA A 138 9.63 -12.11 -1.05
CA ALA A 138 9.35 -12.07 -2.48
C ALA A 138 8.59 -10.81 -2.91
N ALA A 139 7.73 -10.27 -2.05
CA ALA A 139 7.00 -9.04 -2.32
C ALA A 139 7.91 -7.81 -2.48
N GLY A 140 9.07 -7.80 -1.79
CA GLY A 140 10.10 -6.76 -1.92
C GLY A 140 11.09 -6.98 -3.07
N GLN A 141 10.91 -8.04 -3.90
CA GLN A 141 11.79 -8.32 -5.03
C GLN A 141 11.19 -7.82 -6.34
N VAL A 142 12.05 -7.20 -7.16
CA VAL A 142 11.71 -6.84 -8.54
C VAL A 142 12.90 -7.21 -9.42
N ASP A 143 12.64 -7.92 -10.52
CA ASP A 143 13.66 -8.39 -11.47
C ASP A 143 14.84 -9.13 -10.80
N GLY A 144 14.54 -9.96 -9.80
CA GLY A 144 15.52 -10.74 -9.05
C GLY A 144 16.38 -9.95 -8.06
N LYS A 145 16.13 -8.65 -7.88
CA LYS A 145 16.80 -7.79 -6.90
C LYS A 145 15.91 -7.59 -5.68
N GLN A 146 16.46 -7.75 -4.47
CA GLN A 146 15.79 -7.39 -3.24
C GLN A 146 15.91 -5.87 -3.04
N LEU A 147 14.79 -5.15 -3.12
CA LEU A 147 14.71 -3.70 -3.05
C LEU A 147 13.99 -3.20 -1.81
N GLY A 148 13.10 -4.00 -1.25
CA GLY A 148 12.33 -3.70 -0.05
C GLY A 148 12.64 -4.66 1.09
N VAL A 149 12.46 -4.19 2.31
CA VAL A 149 12.55 -4.98 3.55
C VAL A 149 11.18 -5.02 4.20
N PRO A 150 10.59 -6.19 4.44
CA PRO A 150 9.24 -6.30 5.00
C PRO A 150 9.13 -5.58 6.35
N TRP A 151 8.21 -4.63 6.44
CA TRP A 151 7.94 -3.88 7.66
C TRP A 151 6.75 -4.48 8.41
N TYR A 152 5.64 -4.61 7.71
CA TYR A 152 4.46 -5.28 8.24
C TYR A 152 3.74 -6.04 7.14
N ILE A 153 2.95 -7.03 7.54
CA ILE A 153 2.08 -7.77 6.64
C ILE A 153 0.63 -7.31 6.79
N ASP A 154 -0.11 -7.37 5.70
CA ASP A 154 -1.52 -7.03 5.63
C ASP A 154 -2.29 -8.15 4.92
N THR A 155 -3.54 -8.29 5.31
CA THR A 155 -4.52 -9.16 4.66
C THR A 155 -5.89 -8.55 4.82
N ARG A 156 -6.89 -9.04 4.13
CA ARG A 156 -8.26 -8.57 4.30
C ARG A 156 -9.09 -9.62 5.03
N VAL A 157 -9.77 -9.15 6.07
CA VAL A 157 -10.78 -9.89 6.82
C VAL A 157 -12.09 -9.13 6.83
N LEU A 158 -13.18 -9.80 7.14
CA LEU A 158 -14.46 -9.16 7.29
C LEU A 158 -14.59 -8.59 8.71
N TYR A 159 -14.83 -7.29 8.80
CA TYR A 159 -15.31 -6.60 10.00
C TYR A 159 -16.82 -6.45 9.92
N TYR A 160 -17.52 -6.69 11.02
CA TYR A 160 -18.96 -6.46 11.09
C TYR A 160 -19.40 -6.01 12.47
N ARG A 161 -20.38 -5.12 12.54
CA ARG A 161 -21.01 -4.64 13.78
C ARG A 161 -21.91 -5.70 14.34
N THR A 162 -21.52 -6.30 15.47
CA THR A 162 -22.27 -7.37 16.14
C THR A 162 -23.57 -6.88 16.75
N ASP A 163 -23.60 -5.65 17.26
CA ASP A 163 -24.79 -5.01 17.81
C ASP A 163 -25.86 -4.78 16.73
N ILE A 164 -25.47 -4.24 15.56
CA ILE A 164 -26.39 -4.02 14.42
C ILE A 164 -26.84 -5.36 13.82
N ALA A 165 -25.91 -6.33 13.70
CA ALA A 165 -26.24 -7.68 13.26
C ALA A 165 -27.28 -8.35 14.18
N GLY A 166 -27.13 -8.21 15.49
CA GLY A 166 -28.11 -8.68 16.47
C GLY A 166 -29.48 -8.06 16.27
N MET A 167 -29.58 -6.76 16.04
CA MET A 167 -30.83 -6.07 15.70
C MET A 167 -31.45 -6.58 14.40
N ALA A 168 -30.63 -6.99 13.43
CA ALA A 168 -31.07 -7.60 12.17
C ALA A 168 -31.36 -9.11 12.27
N GLY A 169 -31.31 -9.69 13.47
CA GLY A 169 -31.59 -11.12 13.70
C GLY A 169 -30.44 -12.09 13.46
N TRP A 170 -29.22 -11.55 13.32
CA TRP A 170 -28.00 -12.33 13.12
C TRP A 170 -27.19 -12.43 14.42
N ASN A 171 -26.94 -13.67 14.87
CA ASN A 171 -26.14 -13.96 16.07
C ASN A 171 -24.85 -14.73 15.78
N LYS A 172 -24.53 -14.91 14.50
CA LYS A 172 -23.31 -15.58 14.01
C LYS A 172 -22.80 -14.86 12.77
N ALA A 173 -21.49 -14.93 12.56
CA ALA A 173 -20.85 -14.44 11.35
C ALA A 173 -21.30 -15.20 10.10
N PRO A 174 -21.33 -14.56 8.93
CA PRO A 174 -21.65 -15.22 7.67
C PRO A 174 -20.52 -16.17 7.27
N LYS A 175 -20.88 -17.35 6.76
CA LYS A 175 -19.93 -18.39 6.34
C LYS A 175 -19.73 -18.44 4.83
N THR A 176 -20.71 -17.97 4.07
CA THR A 176 -20.69 -17.97 2.60
C THR A 176 -20.97 -16.58 2.05
N TRP A 177 -20.63 -16.36 0.78
CA TRP A 177 -20.94 -15.11 0.08
C TRP A 177 -22.45 -14.79 0.08
N ASN A 178 -23.29 -15.83 -0.07
CA ASN A 178 -24.72 -15.66 -0.02
C ASN A 178 -25.20 -15.23 1.37
N GLU A 179 -24.62 -15.78 2.42
CA GLU A 179 -24.91 -15.35 3.79
C GLU A 179 -24.42 -13.94 4.06
N LEU A 180 -23.21 -13.59 3.61
CA LEU A 180 -22.67 -12.23 3.72
C LEU A 180 -23.61 -11.21 3.08
N LYS A 181 -24.01 -11.46 1.83
CA LYS A 181 -24.91 -10.57 1.10
C LYS A 181 -26.30 -10.47 1.77
N ARG A 182 -26.83 -11.59 2.26
CA ARG A 182 -28.11 -11.62 2.99
C ARG A 182 -28.01 -10.85 4.31
N MET A 183 -26.94 -11.07 5.09
CA MET A 183 -26.70 -10.37 6.35
C MET A 183 -26.59 -8.85 6.10
N ALA A 184 -25.82 -8.43 5.10
CA ALA A 184 -25.68 -7.03 4.72
C ALA A 184 -27.05 -6.40 4.36
N LYS A 185 -27.89 -7.09 3.59
CA LYS A 185 -29.26 -6.64 3.25
C LYS A 185 -30.18 -6.58 4.47
N ASP A 186 -30.04 -7.51 5.41
CA ASP A 186 -30.86 -7.49 6.62
C ASP A 186 -30.43 -6.36 7.56
N MET A 187 -29.12 -6.09 7.68
CA MET A 187 -28.61 -4.97 8.45
C MET A 187 -29.04 -3.60 7.87
N GLN A 188 -29.23 -3.49 6.55
CA GLN A 188 -29.76 -2.27 5.93
C GLN A 188 -31.21 -1.94 6.35
N LYS A 189 -31.94 -2.87 6.92
CA LYS A 189 -33.31 -2.63 7.44
C LYS A 189 -33.31 -2.03 8.84
N VAL A 190 -32.16 -1.98 9.50
CA VAL A 190 -31.97 -1.37 10.80
C VAL A 190 -31.88 0.15 10.63
N ASP A 191 -32.60 0.89 11.48
CA ASP A 191 -32.63 2.34 11.43
C ASP A 191 -31.21 2.93 11.54
N GLY A 192 -30.91 3.89 10.67
CA GLY A 192 -29.61 4.55 10.60
C GLY A 192 -28.61 3.90 9.65
N VAL A 193 -28.81 2.66 9.24
CA VAL A 193 -27.94 1.98 8.26
C VAL A 193 -28.24 2.45 6.84
N LYS A 194 -27.24 2.97 6.14
CA LYS A 194 -27.38 3.46 4.76
C LYS A 194 -27.07 2.40 3.73
N TYR A 195 -25.96 1.68 3.95
CA TYR A 195 -25.49 0.58 3.09
C TYR A 195 -25.07 -0.60 3.96
N GLY A 196 -25.26 -1.83 3.46
CA GLY A 196 -24.94 -3.02 4.22
C GLY A 196 -23.45 -3.28 4.34
N MET A 197 -22.65 -2.85 3.34
CA MET A 197 -21.22 -3.13 3.29
C MET A 197 -20.46 -2.00 2.59
N SER A 198 -19.30 -1.65 3.13
CA SER A 198 -18.31 -0.81 2.46
C SER A 198 -17.37 -1.65 1.61
N LEU A 199 -17.18 -1.22 0.37
CA LEU A 199 -16.18 -1.75 -0.56
C LEU A 199 -15.46 -0.59 -1.21
N ASN A 200 -14.15 -0.71 -1.39
CA ASN A 200 -13.38 0.27 -2.16
C ASN A 200 -13.82 0.20 -3.64
N SER A 201 -14.42 1.30 -4.13
CA SER A 201 -15.05 1.35 -5.46
C SER A 201 -14.21 2.10 -6.50
N SER A 202 -13.17 2.81 -6.09
CA SER A 202 -12.37 3.67 -6.97
C SER A 202 -10.96 3.90 -6.44
N GLY A 203 -10.11 4.53 -7.26
CA GLY A 203 -8.72 4.78 -6.93
C GLY A 203 -7.79 3.63 -7.27
N THR A 204 -6.50 3.83 -7.01
CA THR A 204 -5.42 2.88 -7.36
C THR A 204 -5.63 1.50 -6.73
N ASP A 205 -6.16 1.46 -5.51
CA ASP A 205 -6.33 0.22 -4.74
C ASP A 205 -7.78 -0.31 -4.75
N ALA A 206 -8.60 0.11 -5.72
CA ALA A 206 -9.99 -0.36 -5.84
C ALA A 206 -10.10 -1.90 -5.97
N PHE A 207 -9.09 -2.55 -6.53
CA PHE A 207 -9.02 -4.00 -6.65
C PHE A 207 -9.02 -4.74 -5.31
N LEU A 208 -8.60 -4.10 -4.21
CA LEU A 208 -8.61 -4.66 -2.86
C LEU A 208 -10.02 -5.01 -2.36
N GLY A 209 -11.06 -4.35 -2.90
CA GLY A 209 -12.45 -4.70 -2.64
C GLY A 209 -12.94 -5.96 -3.37
N THR A 210 -12.23 -6.41 -4.41
CA THR A 210 -12.63 -7.53 -5.27
C THR A 210 -11.73 -8.76 -5.17
N LEU A 211 -10.41 -8.54 -5.06
CA LEU A 211 -9.42 -9.63 -5.02
C LEU A 211 -9.68 -10.66 -3.92
N PRO A 212 -10.04 -10.29 -2.68
CA PRO A 212 -10.30 -11.28 -1.65
C PRO A 212 -11.38 -12.29 -2.06
N PHE A 213 -12.45 -11.81 -2.71
CA PHE A 213 -13.48 -12.70 -3.26
C PHE A 213 -12.97 -13.55 -4.41
N SER A 214 -12.14 -13.00 -5.29
CA SER A 214 -11.53 -13.76 -6.38
C SER A 214 -10.65 -14.90 -5.86
N TYR A 215 -9.78 -14.62 -4.89
CA TYR A 215 -8.95 -15.64 -4.24
C TYR A 215 -9.79 -16.68 -3.49
N SER A 216 -10.84 -16.23 -2.78
CA SER A 216 -11.81 -17.12 -2.12
C SER A 216 -12.53 -18.04 -3.10
N ALA A 217 -12.58 -17.70 -4.39
CA ALA A 217 -13.10 -18.55 -5.47
C ALA A 217 -12.00 -19.38 -6.17
N GLY A 218 -10.81 -19.43 -5.62
CA GLY A 218 -9.68 -20.21 -6.13
C GLY A 218 -8.92 -19.54 -7.28
N ALA A 219 -9.04 -18.21 -7.45
CA ALA A 219 -8.31 -17.50 -8.49
C ALA A 219 -6.80 -17.43 -8.22
N SER A 220 -6.03 -17.39 -9.28
CA SER A 220 -4.67 -16.91 -9.31
C SER A 220 -4.57 -15.73 -10.28
N LEU A 221 -3.74 -14.73 -9.97
CA LEU A 221 -3.52 -13.59 -10.88
C LEU A 221 -2.51 -13.91 -11.97
N THR A 222 -1.68 -14.92 -11.77
CA THR A 222 -0.65 -15.35 -12.71
C THR A 222 -0.68 -16.86 -12.88
N ASN A 223 -0.06 -17.37 -13.95
CA ASN A 223 0.28 -18.77 -14.07
C ASN A 223 1.33 -19.16 -13.00
N GLU A 224 1.56 -20.45 -12.82
CA GLU A 224 2.50 -20.98 -11.81
C GLU A 224 3.92 -20.43 -11.96
N GLU A 225 4.37 -20.21 -13.22
CA GLU A 225 5.70 -19.66 -13.51
C GLU A 225 5.75 -18.12 -13.37
N GLN A 226 4.65 -17.46 -13.02
CA GLN A 226 4.52 -16.01 -12.88
C GLN A 226 4.93 -15.20 -14.12
N THR A 227 4.77 -15.80 -15.31
CA THR A 227 5.15 -15.19 -16.59
C THR A 227 3.97 -14.63 -17.38
N LYS A 228 2.74 -14.94 -16.96
CA LYS A 228 1.50 -14.51 -17.67
C LYS A 228 0.40 -14.19 -16.67
N TRP A 229 -0.31 -13.10 -16.95
CA TRP A 229 -1.53 -12.76 -16.23
C TRP A 229 -2.69 -13.67 -16.61
N THR A 230 -3.50 -14.06 -15.64
CA THR A 230 -4.65 -14.97 -15.78
C THR A 230 -6.00 -14.26 -15.55
N PHE A 231 -6.14 -13.02 -16.01
CA PHE A 231 -7.36 -12.21 -15.79
C PHE A 231 -8.66 -12.83 -16.31
N GLU A 232 -8.57 -13.83 -17.19
CA GLU A 232 -9.72 -14.60 -17.67
C GLU A 232 -10.08 -15.79 -16.76
N ASP A 233 -9.37 -15.97 -15.67
CA ASP A 233 -9.62 -17.04 -14.69
C ASP A 233 -11.07 -17.01 -14.19
N THR A 234 -11.63 -18.22 -14.01
CA THR A 234 -13.03 -18.37 -13.57
C THR A 234 -13.24 -17.81 -12.17
N GLY A 235 -12.28 -17.94 -11.27
CA GLY A 235 -12.34 -17.41 -9.91
C GLY A 235 -12.35 -15.87 -9.92
N ILE A 236 -11.54 -15.24 -10.81
CA ILE A 236 -11.56 -13.78 -10.99
C ILE A 236 -12.95 -13.32 -11.43
N LYS A 237 -13.52 -13.98 -12.45
CA LYS A 237 -14.88 -13.66 -12.95
C LYS A 237 -15.95 -13.85 -11.87
N LYS A 238 -15.84 -14.88 -11.03
CA LYS A 238 -16.77 -15.10 -9.91
C LYS A 238 -16.67 -13.99 -8.87
N GLY A 239 -15.46 -13.60 -8.45
CA GLY A 239 -15.25 -12.50 -7.51
C GLY A 239 -15.78 -11.17 -8.03
N LEU A 240 -15.46 -10.82 -9.28
CA LEU A 240 -15.99 -9.62 -9.96
C LEU A 240 -17.53 -9.62 -10.06
N ASN A 241 -18.13 -10.75 -10.43
CA ASN A 241 -19.58 -10.86 -10.50
C ASN A 241 -20.24 -10.70 -9.13
N PHE A 242 -19.64 -11.28 -8.10
CA PHE A 242 -20.16 -11.14 -6.73
C PHE A 242 -20.09 -9.69 -6.26
N THR A 243 -18.93 -9.03 -6.33
CA THR A 243 -18.78 -7.63 -5.93
C THR A 243 -19.67 -6.69 -6.75
N THR A 244 -19.75 -6.89 -8.07
CA THR A 244 -20.67 -6.16 -8.93
C THR A 244 -22.13 -6.34 -8.47
N SER A 245 -22.50 -7.54 -8.00
CA SER A 245 -23.84 -7.80 -7.51
C SER A 245 -24.16 -7.06 -6.21
N LEU A 246 -23.15 -6.77 -5.37
CA LEU A 246 -23.33 -5.96 -4.15
C LEU A 246 -23.68 -4.51 -4.50
N TYR A 247 -23.02 -3.95 -5.51
CA TYR A 247 -23.35 -2.61 -6.02
C TYR A 247 -24.72 -2.56 -6.71
N LYS A 248 -24.99 -3.49 -7.62
CA LYS A 248 -26.27 -3.55 -8.36
C LYS A 248 -27.48 -3.71 -7.45
N ASP A 249 -27.34 -4.45 -6.36
CA ASP A 249 -28.41 -4.68 -5.39
C ASP A 249 -28.48 -3.58 -4.33
N GLY A 250 -27.67 -2.53 -4.43
CA GLY A 250 -27.65 -1.42 -3.47
C GLY A 250 -27.12 -1.80 -2.07
N VAL A 251 -26.39 -2.92 -1.96
CA VAL A 251 -25.76 -3.36 -0.71
C VAL A 251 -24.53 -2.52 -0.41
N ALA A 252 -23.76 -2.17 -1.44
CA ALA A 252 -22.61 -1.29 -1.36
C ALA A 252 -22.82 -0.03 -2.22
N ASN A 253 -22.23 1.09 -1.79
CA ASN A 253 -22.30 2.35 -2.52
C ASN A 253 -21.17 2.44 -3.56
N VAL A 254 -21.52 2.51 -4.86
CA VAL A 254 -20.53 2.68 -5.93
C VAL A 254 -19.86 4.06 -5.91
N ASN A 255 -20.51 5.05 -5.30
CA ASN A 255 -20.01 6.42 -5.12
C ASN A 255 -19.57 6.65 -3.66
N ALA A 256 -19.06 5.60 -2.98
CA ALA A 256 -18.56 5.74 -1.64
C ALA A 256 -17.39 6.76 -1.60
N ASP A 257 -17.30 7.50 -0.50
CA ASP A 257 -16.11 8.29 -0.21
C ASP A 257 -14.95 7.32 0.05
N VAL A 258 -13.90 7.41 -0.75
CA VAL A 258 -12.68 6.60 -0.65
C VAL A 258 -11.51 7.38 -0.03
N SER A 259 -11.79 8.54 0.56
CA SER A 259 -10.78 9.26 1.34
C SER A 259 -10.35 8.43 2.56
N SER A 260 -9.13 8.66 3.00
CA SER A 260 -8.54 7.90 4.11
C SER A 260 -9.41 7.98 5.37
N GLY A 261 -9.79 6.83 5.92
CA GLY A 261 -10.59 6.71 7.14
C GLY A 261 -12.10 6.91 6.98
N ALA A 262 -12.60 7.23 5.78
CA ALA A 262 -14.04 7.42 5.56
C ALA A 262 -14.85 6.15 5.82
N ASP A 263 -14.34 5.01 5.44
CA ASP A 263 -14.94 3.69 5.69
C ASP A 263 -14.96 3.33 7.18
N ILE A 264 -13.88 3.64 7.91
CA ILE A 264 -13.80 3.49 9.38
C ILE A 264 -14.86 4.37 10.06
N ALA A 265 -14.97 5.65 9.65
CA ALA A 265 -15.97 6.57 10.19
C ALA A 265 -17.40 6.06 9.95
N ASN A 266 -17.70 5.58 8.74
CA ASN A 266 -19.00 5.00 8.40
C ASN A 266 -19.29 3.69 9.17
N PHE A 267 -18.25 2.89 9.44
CA PHE A 267 -18.38 1.69 10.25
C PHE A 267 -18.67 2.01 11.72
N VAL A 268 -17.93 2.95 12.30
CA VAL A 268 -18.12 3.37 13.70
C VAL A 268 -19.48 4.04 13.89
N SER A 269 -19.90 4.91 12.98
CA SER A 269 -21.24 5.53 13.03
C SER A 269 -22.38 4.53 12.86
N GLY A 270 -22.13 3.38 12.22
CA GLY A 270 -23.13 2.38 11.86
C GLY A 270 -23.81 2.61 10.51
N ASP A 271 -23.43 3.68 9.79
CA ASP A 271 -23.92 3.97 8.42
C ASP A 271 -23.66 2.80 7.47
N THR A 272 -22.52 2.11 7.66
CA THR A 272 -22.10 0.95 6.87
C THR A 272 -21.49 -0.11 7.79
N PRO A 273 -22.28 -1.02 8.34
CA PRO A 273 -21.88 -1.91 9.44
C PRO A 273 -20.99 -3.09 9.07
N MET A 274 -20.62 -3.22 7.79
CA MET A 274 -19.68 -4.28 7.34
C MET A 274 -18.63 -3.66 6.41
N MET A 275 -17.39 -4.16 6.50
CA MET A 275 -16.31 -3.75 5.61
C MET A 275 -15.24 -4.85 5.51
N LEU A 276 -14.47 -4.83 4.42
CA LEU A 276 -13.22 -5.60 4.29
C LEU A 276 -12.06 -4.67 4.60
N GLN A 277 -11.32 -4.98 5.66
CA GLN A 277 -10.17 -4.18 6.07
C GLN A 277 -9.02 -5.04 6.59
N GLY A 278 -7.85 -4.41 6.65
CA GLY A 278 -6.66 -4.97 7.24
C GLY A 278 -6.63 -4.82 8.77
N PRO A 279 -5.58 -5.33 9.41
CA PRO A 279 -5.43 -5.31 10.87
C PRO A 279 -5.38 -3.91 11.47
N THR A 280 -4.83 -2.93 10.77
CA THR A 280 -4.74 -1.52 11.20
C THR A 280 -6.09 -0.89 11.52
N ALA A 281 -7.18 -1.40 10.93
CA ALA A 281 -8.51 -0.90 11.22
C ALA A 281 -8.89 -1.04 12.69
N VAL A 282 -8.33 -2.01 13.43
CA VAL A 282 -8.62 -2.23 14.86
C VAL A 282 -8.26 -0.99 15.69
N SER A 283 -7.03 -0.45 15.52
CA SER A 283 -6.62 0.74 16.26
C SER A 283 -7.47 1.96 15.90
N GLN A 284 -7.74 2.16 14.62
CA GLN A 284 -8.54 3.30 14.14
C GLN A 284 -10.01 3.22 14.61
N ILE A 285 -10.62 2.03 14.56
CA ILE A 285 -11.99 1.79 15.06
C ILE A 285 -12.07 2.09 16.55
N ASN A 286 -11.11 1.60 17.33
CA ASN A 286 -11.12 1.77 18.79
C ASN A 286 -10.85 3.23 19.18
N GLU A 287 -9.94 3.91 18.49
CA GLU A 287 -9.68 5.33 18.71
C GLU A 287 -10.93 6.19 18.42
N LEU A 288 -11.56 5.98 17.27
CA LEU A 288 -12.73 6.75 16.85
C LEU A 288 -14.00 6.36 17.63
N GLY A 289 -14.15 5.08 17.97
CA GLY A 289 -15.32 4.57 18.67
C GLY A 289 -15.32 4.82 20.17
N GLY A 290 -14.14 5.06 20.75
CA GLY A 290 -13.95 5.29 22.18
C GLY A 290 -14.08 4.02 23.02
N ASP A 291 -14.01 4.20 24.34
CA ASP A 291 -13.98 3.12 25.32
C ASP A 291 -15.15 2.14 25.17
N GLY A 292 -14.87 0.86 25.15
CA GLY A 292 -15.85 -0.23 25.07
C GLY A 292 -16.40 -0.49 23.67
N PHE A 293 -15.95 0.25 22.64
CA PHE A 293 -16.45 0.04 21.28
C PHE A 293 -16.03 -1.31 20.70
N GLU A 294 -14.93 -1.89 21.17
CA GLU A 294 -14.44 -3.23 20.81
C GLU A 294 -15.46 -4.33 21.05
N SER A 295 -16.41 -4.13 21.96
CA SER A 295 -17.51 -5.07 22.21
C SER A 295 -18.62 -5.04 21.16
N LYS A 296 -18.65 -4.03 20.29
CA LYS A 296 -19.72 -3.80 19.31
C LYS A 296 -19.43 -4.38 17.93
N TYR A 297 -18.24 -4.91 17.69
CA TYR A 297 -17.88 -5.49 16.41
C TYR A 297 -17.10 -6.80 16.58
N ALA A 298 -16.97 -7.53 15.50
CA ALA A 298 -16.08 -8.68 15.42
C ALA A 298 -15.39 -8.73 14.07
N THR A 299 -14.27 -9.44 14.02
CA THR A 299 -13.55 -9.78 12.81
C THR A 299 -13.68 -11.27 12.55
N VAL A 300 -13.84 -11.65 11.30
CA VAL A 300 -13.84 -13.05 10.87
C VAL A 300 -13.11 -13.20 9.55
N VAL A 301 -12.60 -14.38 9.29
CA VAL A 301 -12.05 -14.72 7.96
C VAL A 301 -13.11 -14.45 6.89
N LEU A 302 -12.66 -14.14 5.68
CA LEU A 302 -13.58 -13.91 4.57
C LEU A 302 -14.49 -15.14 4.38
N PRO A 303 -15.81 -14.95 4.19
CA PRO A 303 -16.70 -16.06 3.88
C PRO A 303 -16.29 -16.82 2.62
N SER A 304 -16.45 -18.14 2.63
CA SER A 304 -16.23 -18.98 1.45
C SER A 304 -17.24 -18.66 0.34
N MET A 305 -16.91 -18.98 -0.90
CA MET A 305 -17.82 -18.76 -2.02
C MET A 305 -19.16 -19.48 -1.78
N ASP A 306 -19.10 -20.74 -1.35
CA ASP A 306 -20.25 -21.58 -0.99
C ASP A 306 -19.82 -22.67 0.01
N GLU A 307 -20.77 -23.49 0.48
CA GLU A 307 -20.53 -24.56 1.47
C GLU A 307 -19.63 -25.69 0.92
N SER A 308 -19.55 -25.87 -0.40
CA SER A 308 -18.69 -26.87 -1.05
C SER A 308 -17.26 -26.37 -1.30
N SER A 309 -17.05 -25.08 -1.20
CA SER A 309 -15.72 -24.47 -1.32
C SER A 309 -14.93 -24.72 -0.04
N GLY A 310 -13.64 -24.92 -0.17
CA GLY A 310 -12.72 -24.95 0.97
C GLY A 310 -12.73 -23.64 1.76
N PRO A 311 -11.91 -23.54 2.82
CA PRO A 311 -11.75 -22.29 3.55
C PRO A 311 -11.41 -21.15 2.60
N ALA A 312 -12.04 -20.00 2.80
CA ALA A 312 -11.74 -18.83 2.00
C ALA A 312 -10.29 -18.39 2.21
N THR A 313 -9.67 -17.96 1.15
CA THR A 313 -8.34 -17.38 1.16
C THR A 313 -8.42 -15.89 0.83
N SER A 314 -7.50 -15.14 1.38
CA SER A 314 -7.27 -13.75 1.03
C SER A 314 -5.84 -13.59 0.55
N PHE A 315 -5.46 -12.41 0.11
CA PHE A 315 -4.06 -12.14 -0.21
C PHE A 315 -3.27 -11.82 1.06
N VAL A 316 -1.96 -12.01 0.99
CA VAL A 316 -1.00 -11.43 1.91
C VAL A 316 -0.31 -10.30 1.17
N GLY A 317 -0.47 -9.11 1.68
CA GLY A 317 0.19 -7.91 1.23
C GLY A 317 0.96 -7.28 2.39
N GLY A 318 1.02 -5.98 2.41
CA GLY A 318 1.67 -5.19 3.45
C GLY A 318 2.55 -4.12 2.84
N CYS A 319 3.50 -3.66 3.62
CA CYS A 319 4.45 -2.65 3.17
C CYS A 319 5.88 -3.04 3.51
N ASP A 320 6.73 -2.67 2.58
CA ASP A 320 8.18 -2.71 2.75
C ASP A 320 8.72 -1.33 3.16
N LEU A 321 9.88 -1.30 3.75
CA LEU A 321 10.71 -0.11 3.83
C LEU A 321 11.73 -0.14 2.70
N VAL A 322 11.81 0.96 1.95
CA VAL A 322 12.74 1.12 0.82
C VAL A 322 13.64 2.33 1.01
N THR A 323 14.88 2.26 0.55
CA THR A 323 15.82 3.39 0.49
C THR A 323 15.97 3.85 -0.95
N PHE A 324 16.01 5.17 -1.17
CA PHE A 324 16.14 5.73 -2.52
C PHE A 324 17.60 5.84 -2.94
N LYS A 325 17.89 5.60 -4.23
CA LYS A 325 19.23 5.71 -4.83
C LYS A 325 19.82 7.12 -4.70
N ASP A 326 18.96 8.15 -4.75
CA ASP A 326 19.38 9.55 -4.66
C ASP A 326 19.56 10.05 -3.22
N SER A 327 19.25 9.23 -2.21
CA SER A 327 19.49 9.57 -0.80
C SER A 327 20.98 9.81 -0.55
N LYS A 328 21.26 10.88 0.18
CA LYS A 328 22.61 11.20 0.67
C LYS A 328 22.90 10.59 2.04
N ASN A 329 21.85 10.04 2.68
CA ASN A 329 21.89 9.47 4.03
C ASN A 329 21.70 7.95 4.02
N LYS A 330 22.08 7.26 2.92
CA LYS A 330 21.81 5.82 2.71
C LYS A 330 22.21 4.94 3.89
N GLN A 331 23.38 5.17 4.50
CA GLN A 331 23.82 4.40 5.66
C GLN A 331 22.85 4.55 6.85
N SER A 332 22.46 5.77 7.19
CA SER A 332 21.51 6.02 8.27
C SER A 332 20.11 5.48 7.96
N ALA A 333 19.69 5.54 6.68
CA ALA A 333 18.44 4.96 6.21
C ALA A 333 18.42 3.44 6.39
N TRP A 334 19.49 2.74 6.02
CA TRP A 334 19.61 1.29 6.21
C TRP A 334 19.73 0.89 7.67
N LYS A 335 20.37 1.70 8.51
CA LYS A 335 20.40 1.49 9.98
C LYS A 335 19.01 1.64 10.59
N PHE A 336 18.22 2.59 10.11
CA PHE A 336 16.81 2.71 10.52
C PHE A 336 16.03 1.46 10.12
N ILE A 337 16.15 1.00 8.88
CA ILE A 337 15.47 -0.21 8.39
C ILE A 337 15.92 -1.44 9.22
N GLN A 338 17.21 -1.58 9.47
CA GLN A 338 17.75 -2.65 10.33
C GLN A 338 17.17 -2.59 11.76
N TRP A 339 17.03 -1.40 12.32
CA TRP A 339 16.40 -1.22 13.64
C TRP A 339 14.91 -1.57 13.58
N ALA A 340 14.17 -1.09 12.58
CA ALA A 340 12.76 -1.36 12.39
C ALA A 340 12.45 -2.84 12.05
N SER A 341 13.47 -3.60 11.63
CA SER A 341 13.34 -5.03 11.33
C SER A 341 13.52 -5.92 12.56
N LYS A 342 13.94 -5.36 13.72
CA LYS A 342 14.11 -6.15 14.94
C LYS A 342 12.75 -6.68 15.42
N PRO A 343 12.64 -7.96 15.84
CA PRO A 343 11.39 -8.54 16.32
C PRO A 343 10.73 -7.73 17.43
N GLU A 344 11.50 -7.27 18.41
CA GLU A 344 11.00 -6.45 19.52
C GLU A 344 10.48 -5.09 19.04
N VAL A 345 11.10 -4.48 18.05
CA VAL A 345 10.66 -3.20 17.47
C VAL A 345 9.36 -3.37 16.68
N GLN A 346 9.25 -4.45 15.90
CA GLN A 346 8.01 -4.75 15.17
C GLN A 346 6.86 -5.11 16.15
N ALA A 347 7.16 -5.81 17.24
CA ALA A 347 6.16 -6.09 18.28
C ALA A 347 5.67 -4.80 18.98
N GLU A 348 6.56 -3.85 19.24
CA GLU A 348 6.18 -2.53 19.79
C GLU A 348 5.40 -1.70 18.76
N TRP A 349 5.76 -1.78 17.48
CA TRP A 349 5.00 -1.16 16.41
C TRP A 349 3.58 -1.72 16.32
N TYR A 350 3.42 -3.04 16.37
CA TYR A 350 2.10 -3.69 16.41
C TYR A 350 1.21 -3.17 17.53
N LYS A 351 1.74 -3.02 18.75
CA LYS A 351 0.98 -2.49 19.88
C LYS A 351 0.45 -1.08 19.65
N LYS A 352 1.16 -0.29 18.82
CA LYS A 352 0.81 1.09 18.52
C LYS A 352 -0.11 1.22 17.30
N SER A 353 0.15 0.46 16.25
CA SER A 353 -0.51 0.60 14.95
C SER A 353 -1.56 -0.48 14.65
N SER A 354 -1.44 -1.63 15.30
CA SER A 354 -2.12 -2.89 14.96
C SER A 354 -1.64 -3.51 13.63
N ASP A 355 -0.55 -3.02 13.04
CA ASP A 355 0.10 -3.65 11.88
C ASP A 355 0.69 -4.99 12.27
N LEU A 356 0.32 -6.06 11.56
CA LEU A 356 0.85 -7.39 11.85
C LEU A 356 2.35 -7.44 11.54
N PRO A 357 3.20 -7.87 12.48
CA PRO A 357 4.64 -7.94 12.25
C PRO A 357 4.99 -8.81 11.05
N ALA A 358 5.91 -8.36 10.20
CA ALA A 358 6.51 -9.20 9.16
C ALA A 358 7.51 -10.20 9.75
N SER A 359 8.14 -9.87 10.87
CA SER A 359 9.02 -10.74 11.64
C SER A 359 8.25 -11.91 12.25
N GLN A 360 8.65 -13.14 11.92
CA GLN A 360 8.04 -14.35 12.50
C GLN A 360 8.31 -14.49 14.00
N LYS A 361 9.46 -14.03 14.47
CA LYS A 361 9.79 -14.04 15.90
C LYS A 361 8.99 -13.04 16.73
N ALA A 362 8.48 -11.98 16.11
CA ALA A 362 7.65 -11.00 16.80
C ALA A 362 6.26 -11.56 17.18
N TRP A 363 5.81 -12.61 16.51
CA TRP A 363 4.56 -13.32 16.83
C TRP A 363 4.66 -14.10 18.14
#